data_c2f2ac120390afd8cfb6313b78c0501a
#
_entry.id   c2f2ac120390afd8cfb6313b78c0501a
#
_cell.length_a   1.000
_cell.length_b   1.000
_cell.length_c   1.000
_cell.angle_alpha   90.00
_cell.angle_beta   90.00
_cell.angle_gamma   90.00
#
_symmetry.space_group_name_H-M   'P 1'
#
loop_
_entity.id
_entity.type
_entity.pdbx_description
1 polymer ?
#
loop_
_entity_poly.entity_id
_entity_poly.type
_entity_poly.pdbx_seq_one_letter_code
_entity_poly.pdbx_strand_id
1 'polypeptide(L)'
;SIYKGKPCRSLGEFGVLSFNGNKIITTSGGGALISNDGEEIQKARFLSTQARDAAPHYQHSHIGYNYRMSNIVAGIGRGQMEVLPERINARRKNFDIYKEFFESIKGVSFLEEPNADYYSNRWLTTILVDPNFTDGATRETIRLEFEKFNIEARPLWKPMHMQPIFENCMYFGNKICEDIFEKGLCLP
;
A
#
# COMPACT_ATOMS: atom_id res chain seq x y z
N SER A 1 5.71 5.75 -5.94
CA SER A 1 6.76 4.99 -6.66
C SER A 1 6.75 5.35 -8.13
N ILE A 2 7.91 5.22 -8.77
CA ILE A 2 8.15 5.56 -10.18
C ILE A 2 8.82 4.36 -10.85
N TYR A 3 8.45 4.07 -12.07
CA TYR A 3 9.10 3.08 -12.92
C TYR A 3 9.41 3.70 -14.28
N LYS A 4 10.68 3.65 -14.70
CA LYS A 4 11.17 4.28 -15.95
C LYS A 4 10.70 5.73 -16.13
N GLY A 5 10.84 6.52 -15.06
CA GLY A 5 10.45 7.93 -15.05
C GLY A 5 8.93 8.20 -14.99
N LYS A 6 8.07 7.18 -14.95
CA LYS A 6 6.61 7.33 -14.90
C LYS A 6 6.07 6.91 -13.52
N PRO A 7 5.11 7.66 -12.94
CA PRO A 7 4.40 7.21 -11.75
C PRO A 7 3.74 5.85 -11.98
N CYS A 8 3.94 4.88 -11.07
CA CYS A 8 3.45 3.51 -11.27
C CYS A 8 1.94 3.41 -11.53
N ARG A 9 1.15 4.36 -11.01
CA ARG A 9 -0.31 4.38 -11.19
C ARG A 9 -0.78 5.04 -12.47
N SER A 10 0.13 5.48 -13.33
CA SER A 10 -0.17 6.02 -14.66
C SER A 10 0.19 5.05 -15.79
N LEU A 11 0.52 3.80 -15.46
CA LEU A 11 0.94 2.79 -16.45
C LEU A 11 -0.24 2.03 -17.08
N GLY A 12 -1.37 1.95 -16.39
CA GLY A 12 -2.60 1.34 -16.89
C GLY A 12 -3.62 2.37 -17.35
N GLU A 13 -4.74 1.90 -17.86
CA GLU A 13 -5.90 2.73 -18.25
C GLU A 13 -6.49 3.47 -17.04
N PHE A 14 -6.51 2.80 -15.90
CA PHE A 14 -6.94 3.37 -14.62
C PHE A 14 -5.86 3.26 -13.57
N GLY A 15 -5.73 4.30 -12.75
CA GLY A 15 -4.94 4.29 -11.53
C GLY A 15 -5.82 4.48 -10.31
N VAL A 16 -5.59 3.68 -9.26
CA VAL A 16 -6.31 3.80 -7.99
C VAL A 16 -5.37 4.32 -6.91
N LEU A 17 -5.78 5.39 -6.24
CA LEU A 17 -5.07 5.99 -5.12
C LEU A 17 -5.85 5.70 -3.83
N SER A 18 -5.15 5.30 -2.79
CA SER A 18 -5.74 5.08 -1.46
C SER A 18 -5.23 6.14 -0.48
N PHE A 19 -6.15 6.74 0.26
CA PHE A 19 -5.86 7.70 1.33
C PHE A 19 -6.27 7.17 2.70
N ASN A 20 -6.25 5.85 2.87
CA ASN A 20 -6.54 5.22 4.16
C ASN A 20 -5.54 5.66 5.25
N GLY A 21 -5.89 5.47 6.54
CA GLY A 21 -5.15 5.96 7.69
C GLY A 21 -3.67 5.60 7.74
N ASN A 22 -3.31 4.44 7.21
CA ASN A 22 -1.94 3.92 7.22
C ASN A 22 -1.09 4.30 5.99
N LYS A 23 -1.59 5.14 5.06
CA LYS A 23 -0.84 5.54 3.86
C LYS A 23 0.14 6.68 4.15
N ILE A 24 1.09 6.94 3.23
CA ILE A 24 2.09 8.02 3.35
C ILE A 24 1.41 9.38 3.57
N ILE A 25 0.31 9.62 2.85
CA ILE A 25 -0.64 10.69 3.11
C ILE A 25 -2.02 10.07 3.32
N THR A 26 -2.81 10.67 4.18
CA THR A 26 -4.11 10.13 4.58
C THR A 26 -5.18 11.19 4.66
N THR A 27 -6.41 10.75 4.42
CA THR A 27 -7.63 11.51 4.73
C THR A 27 -8.53 10.71 5.69
N SER A 28 -7.94 9.82 6.50
CA SER A 28 -8.59 8.80 7.34
C SER A 28 -9.24 7.67 6.52
N GLY A 29 -9.83 7.98 5.41
CA GLY A 29 -10.43 7.04 4.45
C GLY A 29 -10.55 7.68 3.07
N GLY A 30 -11.11 6.95 2.11
CA GLY A 30 -11.30 7.43 0.75
C GLY A 30 -10.14 7.09 -0.17
N GLY A 31 -10.25 7.59 -1.40
CA GLY A 31 -9.30 7.34 -2.47
C GLY A 31 -9.62 8.19 -3.69
N ALA A 32 -8.88 7.96 -4.77
CA ALA A 32 -9.14 8.58 -6.06
C ALA A 32 -8.95 7.57 -7.20
N LEU A 33 -9.79 7.69 -8.21
CA LEU A 33 -9.62 7.04 -9.51
C LEU A 33 -9.06 8.07 -10.48
N ILE A 34 -8.03 7.71 -11.20
CA ILE A 34 -7.39 8.55 -12.22
C ILE A 34 -7.34 7.80 -13.56
N SER A 35 -7.55 8.51 -14.64
CA SER A 35 -7.38 8.04 -16.02
C SER A 35 -7.15 9.21 -16.94
N ASN A 36 -6.57 8.95 -18.11
CA ASN A 36 -6.53 9.90 -19.23
C ASN A 36 -7.84 9.89 -20.04
N ASP A 37 -8.70 8.92 -19.84
CA ASP A 37 -10.03 8.84 -20.45
C ASP A 37 -11.03 9.68 -19.66
N GLY A 38 -11.40 10.84 -20.23
CA GLY A 38 -12.33 11.78 -19.61
C GLY A 38 -13.76 11.24 -19.53
N GLU A 39 -14.20 10.44 -20.50
CA GLU A 39 -15.56 9.88 -20.55
C GLU A 39 -15.74 8.84 -19.45
N GLU A 40 -14.79 7.93 -19.31
CA GLU A 40 -14.81 6.92 -18.26
C GLU A 40 -14.70 7.55 -16.85
N ILE A 41 -13.93 8.62 -16.68
CA ILE A 41 -13.88 9.36 -15.41
C ILE A 41 -15.20 10.07 -15.12
N GLN A 42 -15.88 10.63 -16.11
CA GLN A 42 -17.20 11.22 -15.92
C GLN A 42 -18.24 10.17 -15.55
N LYS A 43 -18.21 9.00 -16.18
CA LYS A 43 -19.06 7.86 -15.84
C LYS A 43 -18.80 7.36 -14.42
N ALA A 44 -17.53 7.19 -14.04
CA ALA A 44 -17.16 6.80 -12.68
C ALA A 44 -17.65 7.82 -11.65
N ARG A 45 -17.52 9.11 -11.93
CA ARG A 45 -18.05 10.20 -11.09
C ARG A 45 -19.57 10.14 -10.95
N PHE A 46 -20.29 9.95 -12.05
CA PHE A 46 -21.73 9.77 -12.05
C PHE A 46 -22.16 8.60 -11.15
N LEU A 47 -21.55 7.44 -11.34
CA LEU A 47 -21.84 6.24 -10.54
C LEU A 47 -21.50 6.44 -9.05
N SER A 48 -20.39 7.10 -8.73
CA SER A 48 -19.97 7.36 -7.35
C SER A 48 -20.80 8.41 -6.61
N THR A 49 -21.60 9.17 -7.34
CA THR A 49 -22.55 10.16 -6.81
C THR A 49 -24.00 9.70 -6.92
N GLN A 50 -24.24 8.42 -6.65
CA GLN A 50 -25.56 7.77 -6.62
C GLN A 50 -26.21 7.63 -7.99
N ALA A 51 -25.51 7.84 -9.10
CA ALA A 51 -26.04 7.86 -10.47
C ALA A 51 -27.32 8.73 -10.60
N ARG A 52 -27.28 9.91 -9.96
CA ARG A 52 -28.42 10.83 -9.98
C ARG A 52 -28.54 11.50 -11.34
N ASP A 53 -29.71 11.38 -11.98
CA ASP A 53 -30.05 12.04 -13.22
C ASP A 53 -30.13 13.58 -13.08
N ALA A 54 -29.93 14.29 -14.18
CA ALA A 54 -30.07 15.73 -14.23
C ALA A 54 -31.56 16.12 -14.25
N ALA A 55 -32.20 16.07 -13.07
CA ALA A 55 -33.60 16.43 -12.88
C ALA A 55 -33.72 17.32 -11.60
N PRO A 56 -34.80 18.16 -11.51
CA PRO A 56 -35.02 18.97 -10.29
C PRO A 56 -35.40 18.14 -9.07
N HIS A 57 -35.82 16.90 -9.25
CA HIS A 57 -36.15 15.93 -8.23
C HIS A 57 -35.14 14.78 -8.26
N TYR A 58 -35.19 13.89 -7.25
CA TYR A 58 -34.37 12.68 -7.24
C TYR A 58 -34.90 11.68 -8.28
N GLN A 59 -34.06 11.39 -9.25
CA GLN A 59 -34.33 10.41 -10.30
C GLN A 59 -33.07 9.64 -10.59
N HIS A 60 -33.19 8.33 -10.83
CA HIS A 60 -32.08 7.43 -11.05
C HIS A 60 -32.44 6.45 -12.18
N SER A 61 -31.82 6.60 -13.33
CA SER A 61 -31.91 5.65 -14.46
C SER A 61 -30.89 4.52 -14.35
N HIS A 62 -29.94 4.62 -13.42
CA HIS A 62 -28.88 3.65 -13.22
C HIS A 62 -28.69 3.38 -11.73
N ILE A 63 -28.15 2.20 -11.42
CA ILE A 63 -27.70 1.88 -10.06
C ILE A 63 -26.37 2.61 -9.83
N GLY A 64 -26.28 3.37 -8.75
CA GLY A 64 -25.09 4.09 -8.34
C GLY A 64 -24.80 3.91 -6.86
N TYR A 65 -23.71 4.52 -6.39
CA TYR A 65 -23.16 4.35 -5.05
C TYR A 65 -22.83 5.70 -4.41
N ASN A 66 -22.92 5.77 -3.11
CA ASN A 66 -22.46 6.93 -2.36
C ASN A 66 -20.98 6.76 -1.98
N TYR A 67 -20.10 6.88 -2.96
CA TYR A 67 -18.66 6.64 -2.82
C TYR A 67 -17.83 7.92 -2.92
N ARG A 68 -18.48 9.06 -3.13
CA ARG A 68 -17.72 10.29 -3.29
C ARG A 68 -17.24 10.82 -1.94
N MET A 69 -15.94 11.13 -1.90
CA MET A 69 -15.29 11.80 -0.78
C MET A 69 -15.95 13.16 -0.50
N SER A 70 -16.19 13.48 0.78
CA SER A 70 -16.68 14.81 1.18
C SER A 70 -15.62 15.88 0.93
N ASN A 71 -16.03 17.15 0.80
CA ASN A 71 -15.09 18.27 0.63
C ASN A 71 -14.21 18.51 1.86
N ILE A 72 -14.65 18.16 3.07
CA ILE A 72 -13.81 18.22 4.27
C ILE A 72 -12.63 17.25 4.13
N VAL A 73 -12.92 15.99 3.82
CA VAL A 73 -11.92 14.93 3.62
C VAL A 73 -11.01 15.27 2.43
N ALA A 74 -11.56 15.79 1.33
CA ALA A 74 -10.80 16.25 0.17
C ALA A 74 -9.88 17.44 0.50
N GLY A 75 -10.32 18.35 1.35
CA GLY A 75 -9.53 19.47 1.86
C GLY A 75 -8.31 18.99 2.66
N ILE A 76 -8.49 18.01 3.54
CA ILE A 76 -7.39 17.36 4.26
C ILE A 76 -6.40 16.74 3.26
N GLY A 77 -6.91 16.03 2.24
CA GLY A 77 -6.08 15.42 1.20
C GLY A 77 -5.23 16.44 0.43
N ARG A 78 -5.79 17.61 0.13
CA ARG A 78 -5.04 18.70 -0.52
C ARG A 78 -3.87 19.17 0.35
N GLY A 79 -4.10 19.46 1.65
CA GLY A 79 -3.02 19.82 2.56
C GLY A 79 -1.96 18.74 2.71
N GLN A 80 -2.38 17.46 2.76
CA GLN A 80 -1.43 16.33 2.79
C GLN A 80 -0.59 16.22 1.50
N MET A 81 -1.16 16.56 0.34
CA MET A 81 -0.42 16.54 -0.94
C MET A 81 0.71 17.56 -0.99
N GLU A 82 0.58 18.70 -0.32
CA GLU A 82 1.60 19.75 -0.28
C GLU A 82 2.91 19.26 0.33
N VAL A 83 2.82 18.36 1.33
CA VAL A 83 3.98 17.79 2.04
C VAL A 83 4.35 16.37 1.59
N LEU A 84 3.73 15.84 0.55
CA LEU A 84 4.01 14.47 0.07
C LEU A 84 5.48 14.22 -0.27
N PRO A 85 6.22 15.11 -0.96
CA PRO A 85 7.64 14.90 -1.24
C PRO A 85 8.48 14.76 0.03
N GLU A 86 8.21 15.59 1.04
CA GLU A 86 8.90 15.54 2.33
C GLU A 86 8.62 14.21 3.05
N ARG A 87 7.37 13.73 3.01
CA ARG A 87 6.99 12.43 3.61
C ARG A 87 7.67 11.26 2.92
N ILE A 88 7.77 11.29 1.59
CA ILE A 88 8.52 10.27 0.84
C ILE A 88 9.99 10.27 1.23
N ASN A 89 10.63 11.44 1.30
CA ASN A 89 12.02 11.56 1.71
C ASN A 89 12.26 11.05 3.13
N ALA A 90 11.37 11.35 4.07
CA ALA A 90 11.43 10.85 5.42
C ALA A 90 11.32 9.30 5.47
N ARG A 91 10.40 8.71 4.70
CA ARG A 91 10.26 7.24 4.60
C ARG A 91 11.51 6.59 4.00
N ARG A 92 12.09 7.17 2.97
CA ARG A 92 13.34 6.68 2.37
C ARG A 92 14.50 6.77 3.37
N LYS A 93 14.62 7.87 4.09
CA LYS A 93 15.62 8.01 5.16
C LYS A 93 15.47 6.95 6.26
N ASN A 94 14.24 6.65 6.67
CA ASN A 94 13.99 5.57 7.63
C ASN A 94 14.46 4.21 7.10
N PHE A 95 14.19 3.92 5.81
CA PHE A 95 14.69 2.71 5.17
C PHE A 95 16.22 2.62 5.21
N ASP A 96 16.91 3.72 4.89
CA ASP A 96 18.38 3.78 4.89
C ASP A 96 18.95 3.56 6.31
N ILE A 97 18.33 4.16 7.34
CA ILE A 97 18.70 3.95 8.75
C ILE A 97 18.55 2.47 9.16
N TYR A 98 17.43 1.85 8.82
CA TYR A 98 17.23 0.43 9.11
C TYR A 98 18.25 -0.44 8.36
N LYS A 99 18.51 -0.13 7.10
CA LYS A 99 19.49 -0.88 6.29
C LYS A 99 20.88 -0.80 6.89
N GLU A 100 21.35 0.37 7.29
CA GLU A 100 22.63 0.58 7.97
C GLU A 100 22.68 -0.19 9.31
N PHE A 101 21.62 -0.11 10.10
CA PHE A 101 21.55 -0.82 11.38
C PHE A 101 21.66 -2.35 11.22
N PHE A 102 21.03 -2.90 10.23
CA PHE A 102 21.02 -4.36 9.99
C PHE A 102 22.17 -4.86 9.11
N GLU A 103 23.04 -3.99 8.59
CA GLU A 103 24.11 -4.35 7.65
C GLU A 103 25.02 -5.47 8.15
N SER A 104 25.33 -5.47 9.45
CA SER A 104 26.18 -6.48 10.10
C SER A 104 25.42 -7.74 10.54
N ILE A 105 24.11 -7.75 10.48
CA ILE A 105 23.27 -8.84 10.99
C ILE A 105 22.99 -9.83 9.87
N LYS A 106 23.64 -10.99 9.91
CA LYS A 106 23.37 -12.08 8.98
C LYS A 106 21.93 -12.57 9.13
N GLY A 107 21.32 -12.96 8.03
CA GLY A 107 19.96 -13.51 8.02
C GLY A 107 18.85 -12.46 7.96
N VAL A 108 19.17 -11.17 7.96
CA VAL A 108 18.22 -10.09 7.67
C VAL A 108 18.50 -9.55 6.28
N SER A 109 17.46 -9.46 5.45
CA SER A 109 17.57 -8.89 4.11
C SER A 109 16.41 -7.93 3.81
N PHE A 110 16.67 -6.99 2.90
CA PHE A 110 15.72 -5.95 2.48
C PHE A 110 15.31 -6.13 1.02
N LEU A 111 14.10 -5.71 0.68
CA LEU A 111 13.70 -5.56 -0.71
C LEU A 111 14.30 -4.25 -1.25
N GLU A 112 15.29 -4.36 -2.10
CA GLU A 112 15.94 -3.23 -2.74
C GLU A 112 15.34 -2.91 -4.12
N GLU A 113 15.66 -1.73 -4.63
CA GLU A 113 15.36 -1.34 -6.01
C GLU A 113 16.33 -2.10 -6.93
N PRO A 114 15.85 -2.89 -7.91
CA PRO A 114 16.72 -3.73 -8.72
C PRO A 114 17.73 -2.97 -9.58
N ASN A 115 17.36 -1.75 -10.00
CA ASN A 115 18.20 -0.84 -10.78
C ASN A 115 17.61 0.58 -10.76
N ALA A 116 18.23 1.53 -11.48
CA ALA A 116 17.83 2.93 -11.55
C ALA A 116 16.45 3.19 -12.21
N ASP A 117 15.86 2.20 -12.86
CA ASP A 117 14.49 2.32 -13.42
C ASP A 117 13.42 2.38 -12.34
N TYR A 118 13.74 1.92 -11.13
CA TYR A 118 12.81 1.81 -10.03
C TYR A 118 13.08 2.87 -8.97
N TYR A 119 12.04 3.57 -8.54
CA TYR A 119 12.08 4.47 -7.39
C TYR A 119 10.91 4.16 -6.47
N SER A 120 11.18 3.52 -5.36
CA SER A 120 10.19 3.20 -4.33
C SER A 120 9.96 4.42 -3.43
N ASN A 121 8.72 4.72 -3.12
CA ASN A 121 8.38 5.71 -2.10
C ASN A 121 8.56 5.18 -0.65
N ARG A 122 9.01 3.93 -0.51
CA ARG A 122 9.26 3.27 0.79
C ARG A 122 8.12 3.47 1.79
N TRP A 123 6.87 3.31 1.32
CA TRP A 123 5.70 3.39 2.20
C TRP A 123 5.87 2.57 3.49
N LEU A 124 6.36 1.36 3.37
CA LEU A 124 6.75 0.48 4.47
C LEU A 124 8.19 0.01 4.27
N THR A 125 8.93 -0.09 5.35
CA THR A 125 10.20 -0.82 5.37
C THR A 125 9.92 -2.26 5.71
N THR A 126 10.29 -3.17 4.83
CA THR A 126 10.08 -4.60 5.00
C THR A 126 11.41 -5.35 5.03
N ILE A 127 11.50 -6.33 5.92
CA ILE A 127 12.64 -7.23 6.04
C ILE A 127 12.19 -8.67 5.89
N LEU A 128 13.11 -9.53 5.45
CA LEU A 128 13.01 -10.97 5.61
C LEU A 128 14.00 -11.42 6.67
N VAL A 129 13.55 -12.27 7.58
CA VAL A 129 14.33 -12.82 8.68
C VAL A 129 14.51 -14.32 8.46
N ASP A 130 15.75 -14.78 8.27
CA ASP A 130 16.07 -16.20 8.14
C ASP A 130 16.60 -16.77 9.45
N PRO A 131 15.82 -17.59 10.16
CA PRO A 131 16.19 -18.13 11.46
C PRO A 131 17.46 -19.00 11.45
N ASN A 132 17.87 -19.50 10.29
CA ASN A 132 19.11 -20.26 10.17
C ASN A 132 20.39 -19.42 10.38
N PHE A 133 20.27 -18.10 10.24
CA PHE A 133 21.39 -17.17 10.36
C PHE A 133 21.20 -16.11 11.47
N THR A 134 20.08 -16.16 12.19
CA THR A 134 19.71 -15.22 13.26
C THR A 134 19.59 -15.92 14.62
N ASP A 135 20.36 -16.99 14.85
CA ASP A 135 20.33 -17.79 16.07
C ASP A 135 18.92 -18.25 16.46
N GLY A 136 18.09 -18.59 15.47
CA GLY A 136 16.72 -19.03 15.65
C GLY A 136 15.68 -17.90 15.81
N ALA A 137 16.10 -16.65 15.79
CA ALA A 137 15.14 -15.53 15.82
C ALA A 137 14.31 -15.50 14.53
N THR A 138 13.00 -15.39 14.68
CA THR A 138 12.03 -15.33 13.58
C THR A 138 11.41 -13.94 13.47
N ARG A 139 10.73 -13.65 12.38
CA ARG A 139 9.90 -12.45 12.27
C ARG A 139 8.91 -12.30 13.44
N GLU A 140 8.35 -13.42 13.90
CA GLU A 140 7.39 -13.41 15.01
C GLU A 140 8.06 -13.12 16.37
N THR A 141 9.25 -13.62 16.58
CA THR A 141 10.05 -13.28 17.77
C THR A 141 10.27 -11.76 17.86
N ILE A 142 10.66 -11.15 16.74
CA ILE A 142 10.89 -9.69 16.67
C ILE A 142 9.56 -8.93 16.87
N ARG A 143 8.48 -9.37 16.22
CA ARG A 143 7.17 -8.73 16.37
C ARG A 143 6.70 -8.75 17.83
N LEU A 144 6.81 -9.88 18.50
CA LEU A 144 6.40 -10.03 19.89
C LEU A 144 7.29 -9.19 20.83
N GLU A 145 8.57 -9.04 20.51
CA GLU A 145 9.46 -8.17 21.29
C GLU A 145 9.06 -6.70 21.15
N PHE A 146 8.74 -6.22 19.94
CA PHE A 146 8.21 -4.87 19.74
C PHE A 146 6.89 -4.63 20.49
N GLU A 147 6.01 -5.63 20.52
CA GLU A 147 4.72 -5.53 21.21
C GLU A 147 4.89 -5.24 22.73
N LYS A 148 5.93 -5.77 23.38
CA LYS A 148 6.23 -5.49 24.80
C LYS A 148 6.52 -4.00 25.05
N PHE A 149 7.00 -3.29 24.03
CA PHE A 149 7.28 -1.86 24.09
C PHE A 149 6.18 -1.00 23.48
N ASN A 150 5.01 -1.59 23.21
CA ASN A 150 3.89 -0.92 22.53
C ASN A 150 4.27 -0.35 21.14
N ILE A 151 5.16 -1.06 20.44
CA ILE A 151 5.58 -0.74 19.07
C ILE A 151 4.92 -1.73 18.13
N GLU A 152 4.18 -1.22 17.14
CA GLU A 152 3.49 -2.05 16.16
C GLU A 152 4.45 -2.46 15.05
N ALA A 153 4.55 -3.78 14.82
CA ALA A 153 5.13 -4.37 13.62
C ALA A 153 4.17 -5.44 13.09
N ARG A 154 4.14 -5.64 11.78
CA ARG A 154 3.18 -6.56 11.16
C ARG A 154 3.88 -7.55 10.25
N PRO A 155 3.45 -8.83 10.24
CA PRO A 155 3.84 -9.76 9.18
C PRO A 155 3.55 -9.17 7.80
N LEU A 156 4.29 -9.59 6.79
CA LEU A 156 3.91 -9.35 5.40
C LEU A 156 2.56 -10.01 5.09
N TRP A 157 1.93 -9.60 4.01
CA TRP A 157 0.57 -10.05 3.67
C TRP A 157 0.52 -11.55 3.43
N LYS A 158 -0.41 -12.21 4.13
CA LYS A 158 -0.71 -13.60 3.90
C LYS A 158 -1.21 -13.78 2.46
N PRO A 159 -0.62 -14.70 1.68
CA PRO A 159 -1.03 -14.94 0.29
C PRO A 159 -2.51 -15.29 0.16
N MET A 160 -3.13 -14.88 -0.94
CA MET A 160 -4.57 -15.06 -1.16
C MET A 160 -4.99 -16.53 -1.11
N HIS A 161 -4.22 -17.42 -1.73
CA HIS A 161 -4.50 -18.86 -1.71
C HIS A 161 -4.38 -19.51 -0.32
N MET A 162 -3.70 -18.85 0.62
CA MET A 162 -3.62 -19.27 2.02
C MET A 162 -4.76 -18.71 2.88
N GLN A 163 -5.59 -17.81 2.36
CA GLN A 163 -6.74 -17.30 3.09
C GLN A 163 -7.82 -18.39 3.20
N PRO A 164 -8.44 -18.59 4.38
CA PRO A 164 -9.43 -19.65 4.59
C PRO A 164 -10.56 -19.67 3.55
N ILE A 165 -10.98 -18.49 3.09
CA ILE A 165 -12.05 -18.37 2.08
C ILE A 165 -11.65 -18.93 0.71
N PHE A 166 -10.35 -19.06 0.42
CA PHE A 166 -9.80 -19.51 -0.86
C PHE A 166 -9.11 -20.88 -0.78
N GLU A 167 -9.20 -21.60 0.34
CA GLU A 167 -8.50 -22.87 0.53
C GLU A 167 -8.87 -23.96 -0.50
N ASN A 168 -10.09 -23.89 -1.04
CA ASN A 168 -10.58 -24.80 -2.07
C ASN A 168 -10.43 -24.27 -3.50
N CYS A 169 -9.78 -23.14 -3.70
CA CYS A 169 -9.51 -22.58 -5.02
C CYS A 169 -8.24 -23.17 -5.62
N MET A 170 -8.24 -23.32 -6.95
CA MET A 170 -7.01 -23.68 -7.66
C MET A 170 -5.95 -22.61 -7.50
N TYR A 171 -4.72 -23.03 -7.21
CA TYR A 171 -3.56 -22.15 -7.09
C TYR A 171 -2.54 -22.48 -8.20
N PHE A 172 -2.06 -21.45 -8.87
CA PHE A 172 -1.02 -21.53 -9.87
C PHE A 172 0.18 -20.70 -9.42
N GLY A 173 1.32 -21.32 -9.18
CA GLY A 173 2.51 -20.62 -8.71
C GLY A 173 3.49 -21.55 -8.00
N ASN A 174 4.45 -20.93 -7.33
CA ASN A 174 5.44 -21.58 -6.48
C ASN A 174 5.34 -21.03 -5.03
N LYS A 175 6.21 -21.51 -4.15
CA LYS A 175 6.19 -21.17 -2.72
C LYS A 175 6.82 -19.82 -2.36
N ILE A 176 7.22 -18.98 -3.34
CA ILE A 176 7.92 -17.72 -3.05
C ILE A 176 7.09 -16.80 -2.14
N CYS A 177 5.80 -16.64 -2.44
CA CYS A 177 4.93 -15.75 -1.64
C CYS A 177 4.66 -16.32 -0.24
N GLU A 178 4.63 -17.65 -0.09
CA GLU A 178 4.52 -18.33 1.21
C GLU A 178 5.80 -18.09 2.04
N ASP A 179 6.98 -18.31 1.44
CA ASP A 179 8.27 -18.09 2.09
C ASP A 179 8.45 -16.61 2.51
N ILE A 180 8.04 -15.68 1.65
CA ILE A 180 8.06 -14.25 1.97
C ILE A 180 7.11 -13.93 3.13
N PHE A 181 5.93 -14.53 3.17
CA PHE A 181 5.01 -14.36 4.29
C PHE A 181 5.57 -14.95 5.58
N GLU A 182 6.17 -16.13 5.54
CA GLU A 182 6.72 -16.80 6.72
C GLU A 182 7.93 -16.05 7.32
N LYS A 183 8.76 -15.42 6.49
CA LYS A 183 9.98 -14.71 6.91
C LYS A 183 9.82 -13.20 7.02
N GLY A 184 8.74 -12.66 6.49
CA GLY A 184 8.58 -11.22 6.24
C GLY A 184 7.96 -10.44 7.38
N LEU A 185 8.55 -9.28 7.70
CA LEU A 185 8.07 -8.32 8.70
C LEU A 185 8.09 -6.90 8.14
N CYS A 186 7.00 -6.17 8.37
CA CYS A 186 6.96 -4.71 8.21
C CYS A 186 7.46 -4.07 9.51
N LEU A 187 8.51 -3.29 9.41
CA LEU A 187 9.04 -2.49 10.51
C LEU A 187 8.20 -1.22 10.73
N PRO A 188 8.27 -0.60 11.91
CA PRO A 188 7.59 0.65 12.26
C PRO A 188 7.90 1.83 11.34
#